data_dfa4887a2ff87b7f2e5e3e9eb86f48d8
#
_entry.id   dfa4887a2ff87b7f2e5e3e9eb86f48d8
#
_cell.length_a   1.000
_cell.length_b   1.000
_cell.length_c   1.000
_cell.angle_alpha   90.00
_cell.angle_beta   90.00
_cell.angle_gamma   90.00
#
_symmetry.space_group_name_H-M   'P 1'
#
loop_
_entity.id
_entity.type
_entity.pdbx_description
1 polymer ?
#
loop_
_entity_poly.entity_id
_entity_poly.type
_entity_poly.pdbx_seq_one_letter_code
_entity_poly.pdbx_strand_id
1 'polypeptide(L)'
;MWGPSGVIPGDVAQGDLGNCWLMAAISAFAEYPSRIHDLFHNTEKSPSGLYGMNMYVLGVPTTIWVDDYIAFKTNEWTGEKNLFYGQVGADTALWGALIEKALAKSVGNFWHLDTGINADGIAMLNGGPYDEIRHWDPNSCPCIDDFWDLINEHDKVRNIMTVKSSPQRGGAFIENHSYVILGTK
;
A
#
# COMPACT_ATOMS: atom_id res chain seq x y z
N MET A 1 16.03 -7.71 -1.35
CA MET A 1 14.67 -7.31 -1.78
C MET A 1 13.70 -7.54 -0.62
N TRP A 2 13.53 -8.77 -0.17
CA TRP A 2 12.79 -9.12 1.04
C TRP A 2 13.65 -8.82 2.26
N GLY A 3 13.08 -8.35 3.35
CA GLY A 3 13.80 -8.19 4.61
C GLY A 3 14.12 -9.53 5.30
N PRO A 4 14.89 -9.53 6.40
CA PRO A 4 15.15 -10.72 7.19
C PRO A 4 13.90 -11.44 7.71
N SER A 5 12.82 -10.68 7.94
CA SER A 5 11.52 -11.20 8.37
C SER A 5 10.62 -11.70 7.21
N GLY A 6 11.11 -11.61 5.98
CA GLY A 6 10.32 -11.85 4.78
C GLY A 6 9.42 -10.67 4.46
N VAL A 7 8.20 -10.92 3.99
CA VAL A 7 7.19 -9.89 3.73
C VAL A 7 6.33 -9.68 4.97
N ILE A 8 6.34 -8.50 5.51
CA ILE A 8 5.48 -8.09 6.63
C ILE A 8 4.84 -6.72 6.35
N PRO A 9 3.63 -6.43 6.85
CA PRO A 9 2.97 -5.13 6.67
C PRO A 9 3.82 -3.93 7.10
N GLY A 10 4.66 -4.10 8.14
CA GLY A 10 5.56 -3.08 8.67
C GLY A 10 6.74 -2.71 7.76
N ASP A 11 6.93 -3.41 6.65
CA ASP A 11 7.94 -3.05 5.64
C ASP A 11 7.51 -1.88 4.77
N VAL A 12 6.22 -1.54 4.80
CA VAL A 12 5.68 -0.45 4.00
C VAL A 12 5.73 0.84 4.80
N ALA A 13 6.60 1.74 4.40
CA ALA A 13 6.75 3.04 5.03
C ALA A 13 6.66 4.16 3.99
N GLN A 14 5.81 5.15 4.26
CA GLN A 14 5.58 6.29 3.39
C GLN A 14 6.77 7.25 3.42
N GLY A 15 7.11 7.82 2.25
CA GLY A 15 8.07 8.91 2.12
C GLY A 15 7.39 10.28 2.10
N ASP A 16 7.92 11.18 1.27
CA ASP A 16 7.46 12.57 1.19
C ASP A 16 6.19 12.76 0.35
N LEU A 17 5.74 11.73 -0.35
CA LEU A 17 4.57 11.79 -1.22
C LEU A 17 3.27 11.58 -0.41
N GLY A 18 2.21 12.30 -0.73
CA GLY A 18 0.89 12.16 -0.10
C GLY A 18 0.08 10.95 -0.58
N ASN A 19 0.73 9.78 -0.61
CA ASN A 19 0.17 8.53 -1.13
C ASN A 19 -0.16 7.50 -0.04
N CYS A 20 -0.57 7.95 1.15
CA CYS A 20 -0.95 7.07 2.26
C CYS A 20 -2.02 6.04 1.86
N TRP A 21 -2.93 6.41 0.96
CA TRP A 21 -3.95 5.54 0.37
C TRP A 21 -3.36 4.29 -0.29
N LEU A 22 -2.27 4.48 -1.03
CA LEU A 22 -1.54 3.41 -1.71
C LEU A 22 -0.70 2.59 -0.74
N MET A 23 0.00 3.27 0.18
CA MET A 23 0.80 2.58 1.21
C MET A 23 -0.07 1.69 2.09
N ALA A 24 -1.27 2.15 2.47
CA ALA A 24 -2.23 1.33 3.21
C ALA A 24 -2.67 0.10 2.41
N ALA A 25 -2.93 0.24 1.10
CA ALA A 25 -3.28 -0.88 0.24
C ALA A 25 -2.13 -1.90 0.14
N ILE A 26 -0.91 -1.47 -0.12
CA ILE A 26 0.28 -2.35 -0.19
C ILE A 26 0.51 -3.07 1.15
N SER A 27 0.38 -2.35 2.27
CA SER A 27 0.51 -2.93 3.60
C SER A 27 -0.59 -3.97 3.91
N ALA A 28 -1.84 -3.71 3.48
CA ALA A 28 -2.94 -4.66 3.64
C ALA A 28 -2.73 -5.94 2.81
N PHE A 29 -2.13 -5.84 1.63
CA PHE A 29 -1.72 -7.01 0.84
C PHE A 29 -0.69 -7.86 1.59
N ALA A 30 0.27 -7.22 2.26
CA ALA A 30 1.36 -7.87 2.98
C ALA A 30 0.91 -8.63 4.25
N GLU A 31 -0.35 -8.49 4.67
CA GLU A 31 -0.92 -9.33 5.73
C GLU A 31 -0.73 -10.83 5.42
N TYR A 32 -0.84 -11.20 4.16
CA TYR A 32 -0.54 -12.53 3.67
C TYR A 32 0.63 -12.45 2.68
N PRO A 33 1.84 -12.87 3.08
CA PRO A 33 3.04 -12.74 2.25
C PRO A 33 2.93 -13.26 0.84
N SER A 34 2.14 -14.31 0.62
CA SER A 34 1.89 -14.89 -0.71
C SER A 34 1.29 -13.87 -1.67
N ARG A 35 0.41 -12.99 -1.22
CA ARG A 35 -0.19 -11.94 -2.05
C ARG A 35 0.87 -11.02 -2.67
N ILE A 36 1.89 -10.67 -1.90
CA ILE A 36 3.01 -9.84 -2.37
C ILE A 36 3.92 -10.66 -3.30
N HIS A 37 4.23 -11.91 -2.93
CA HIS A 37 5.06 -12.77 -3.80
C HIS A 37 4.41 -13.00 -5.17
N ASP A 38 3.09 -13.17 -5.22
CA ASP A 38 2.33 -13.40 -6.46
C ASP A 38 2.32 -12.15 -7.38
N LEU A 39 2.57 -10.96 -6.84
CA LEU A 39 2.75 -9.76 -7.66
C LEU A 39 4.05 -9.79 -8.45
N PHE A 40 5.12 -10.42 -7.94
CA PHE A 40 6.43 -10.39 -8.57
C PHE A 40 6.63 -11.57 -9.53
N HIS A 41 7.16 -11.28 -10.71
CA HIS A 41 7.63 -12.31 -11.64
C HIS A 41 8.87 -13.05 -11.14
N ASN A 42 9.73 -12.33 -10.42
CA ASN A 42 10.98 -12.87 -9.87
C ASN A 42 11.04 -12.54 -8.37
N THR A 43 10.99 -13.58 -7.57
CA THR A 43 11.04 -13.51 -6.10
C THR A 43 12.47 -13.52 -5.56
N GLU A 44 13.46 -13.79 -6.40
CA GLU A 44 14.87 -13.74 -6.07
C GLU A 44 15.51 -12.42 -6.50
N LYS A 45 16.65 -12.09 -5.90
CA LYS A 45 17.41 -10.91 -6.31
C LYS A 45 17.81 -11.02 -7.78
N SER A 46 17.34 -10.09 -8.60
CA SER A 46 17.65 -10.05 -10.02
C SER A 46 19.11 -9.62 -10.27
N PRO A 47 19.91 -10.44 -10.99
CA PRO A 47 21.27 -10.04 -11.34
C PRO A 47 21.32 -8.83 -12.29
N SER A 48 20.26 -8.61 -13.05
CA SER A 48 20.13 -7.46 -13.96
C SER A 48 19.53 -6.21 -13.29
N GLY A 49 19.10 -6.32 -12.03
CA GLY A 49 18.39 -5.24 -11.34
C GLY A 49 16.96 -5.01 -11.84
N LEU A 50 16.42 -5.88 -12.70
CA LEU A 50 15.06 -5.72 -13.24
C LEU A 50 14.05 -6.58 -12.46
N TYR A 51 12.90 -5.99 -12.15
CA TYR A 51 11.79 -6.63 -11.46
C TYR A 51 10.50 -6.42 -12.24
N GLY A 52 9.85 -7.52 -12.59
CA GLY A 52 8.52 -7.52 -13.22
C GLY A 52 7.43 -7.68 -12.16
N MET A 53 6.36 -6.92 -12.28
CA MET A 53 5.22 -7.01 -11.37
C MET A 53 3.91 -7.09 -12.14
N ASN A 54 3.06 -8.03 -11.74
CA ASN A 54 1.71 -8.21 -12.29
C ASN A 54 0.77 -7.29 -11.53
N MET A 55 0.21 -6.34 -12.20
CA MET A 55 -0.70 -5.33 -11.67
C MET A 55 -1.87 -5.09 -12.62
N TYR A 56 -2.77 -4.23 -12.23
CA TYR A 56 -3.94 -3.89 -13.04
C TYR A 56 -3.92 -2.40 -13.38
N VAL A 57 -3.84 -2.10 -14.66
CA VAL A 57 -3.91 -0.73 -15.17
C VAL A 57 -5.29 -0.51 -15.78
N LEU A 58 -6.11 0.33 -15.15
CA LEU A 58 -7.52 0.53 -15.55
C LEU A 58 -8.31 -0.81 -15.65
N GLY A 59 -8.07 -1.72 -14.72
CA GLY A 59 -8.70 -3.03 -14.69
C GLY A 59 -8.11 -4.07 -15.65
N VAL A 60 -7.09 -3.71 -16.44
CA VAL A 60 -6.43 -4.62 -17.39
C VAL A 60 -5.18 -5.22 -16.75
N PRO A 61 -5.06 -6.58 -16.65
CA PRO A 61 -3.84 -7.23 -16.18
C PRO A 61 -2.63 -6.78 -17.00
N THR A 62 -1.63 -6.25 -16.33
CA THR A 62 -0.47 -5.65 -17.00
C THR A 62 0.80 -5.99 -16.23
N THR A 63 1.82 -6.49 -16.91
CA THR A 63 3.14 -6.65 -16.30
C THR A 63 3.94 -5.35 -16.43
N ILE A 64 4.36 -4.80 -15.30
CA ILE A 64 5.15 -3.58 -15.23
C ILE A 64 6.57 -3.93 -14.81
N TRP A 65 7.55 -3.56 -15.64
CA TRP A 65 8.96 -3.78 -15.35
C TRP A 65 9.61 -2.51 -14.83
N VAL A 66 10.32 -2.62 -13.71
CA VAL A 66 11.11 -1.53 -13.10
C VAL A 66 12.52 -2.02 -12.80
N ASP A 67 13.47 -1.08 -12.73
CA ASP A 67 14.80 -1.33 -12.21
C ASP A 67 14.86 -1.11 -10.68
N ASP A 68 15.97 -1.50 -10.05
CA ASP A 68 16.24 -1.37 -8.63
C ASP A 68 16.89 -0.02 -8.22
N TYR A 69 16.92 0.93 -9.12
CA TYR A 69 17.37 2.29 -8.78
C TYR A 69 16.27 3.04 -8.04
N ILE A 70 16.57 3.49 -6.84
CA ILE A 70 15.63 4.21 -5.98
C ILE A 70 16.13 5.64 -5.76
N ALA A 71 15.19 6.59 -5.83
CA ALA A 71 15.51 8.01 -5.67
C ALA A 71 15.85 8.35 -4.22
N PHE A 72 16.97 9.06 -4.04
CA PHE A 72 17.40 9.60 -2.75
C PHE A 72 17.32 11.13 -2.75
N LYS A 73 17.02 11.69 -1.60
CA LYS A 73 17.26 13.09 -1.29
C LYS A 73 18.45 13.20 -0.35
N THR A 74 19.26 14.23 -0.53
CA THR A 74 20.33 14.56 0.40
C THR A 74 19.88 15.74 1.25
N ASN A 75 19.94 15.60 2.57
CA ASN A 75 19.76 16.72 3.46
C ASN A 75 20.95 17.64 3.31
N GLU A 76 20.74 18.87 2.84
CA GLU A 76 21.80 19.84 2.56
C GLU A 76 22.57 20.27 3.81
N TRP A 77 21.97 20.13 5.01
CA TRP A 77 22.59 20.54 6.27
C TRP A 77 23.39 19.42 6.93
N THR A 78 22.89 18.17 6.85
CA THR A 78 23.53 17.02 7.52
C THR A 78 24.32 16.14 6.56
N GLY A 79 24.09 16.25 5.25
CA GLY A 79 24.65 15.36 4.24
C GLY A 79 24.03 13.96 4.21
N GLU A 80 23.03 13.70 5.06
CA GLU A 80 22.36 12.40 5.12
C GLU A 80 21.54 12.15 3.87
N LYS A 81 21.58 10.89 3.40
CA LYS A 81 20.79 10.43 2.26
C LYS A 81 19.60 9.63 2.76
N ASN A 82 18.41 10.11 2.44
CA ASN A 82 17.16 9.42 2.73
C ASN A 82 16.42 9.09 1.43
N LEU A 83 15.66 8.02 1.40
CA LEU A 83 14.79 7.72 0.27
C LEU A 83 13.79 8.88 0.09
N PHE A 84 13.51 9.24 -1.17
CA PHE A 84 12.59 10.35 -1.44
C PHE A 84 11.14 9.90 -1.37
N TYR A 85 10.86 8.73 -1.95
CA TYR A 85 9.54 8.10 -2.00
C TYR A 85 9.40 7.03 -0.91
N GLY A 86 8.77 5.90 -1.19
CA GLY A 86 8.62 4.82 -0.23
C GLY A 86 9.92 4.48 0.50
N GLN A 87 9.86 4.44 1.82
CA GLN A 87 11.01 4.17 2.67
C GLN A 87 11.24 2.67 2.78
N VAL A 88 12.42 2.28 3.19
CA VAL A 88 12.66 0.91 3.66
C VAL A 88 11.93 0.69 4.98
N GLY A 89 11.29 -0.45 5.11
CA GLY A 89 10.66 -0.85 6.35
C GLY A 89 11.65 -1.10 7.49
N ALA A 90 11.13 -1.50 8.63
CA ALA A 90 11.90 -1.69 9.85
C ALA A 90 13.05 -2.71 9.69
N ASP A 91 12.94 -3.64 8.74
CA ASP A 91 13.92 -4.68 8.46
C ASP A 91 14.70 -4.49 7.15
N THR A 92 14.71 -3.27 6.60
CA THR A 92 15.43 -2.92 5.37
C THR A 92 14.89 -3.55 4.08
N ALA A 93 13.64 -4.01 4.08
CA ALA A 93 12.97 -4.52 2.90
C ALA A 93 12.74 -3.42 1.84
N LEU A 94 12.92 -3.76 0.58
CA LEU A 94 12.76 -2.81 -0.55
C LEU A 94 11.54 -3.12 -1.43
N TRP A 95 10.89 -4.23 -1.22
CA TRP A 95 9.78 -4.69 -2.06
C TRP A 95 8.62 -3.68 -2.12
N GLY A 96 8.30 -3.01 -1.01
CA GLY A 96 7.26 -1.98 -0.96
C GLY A 96 7.59 -0.77 -1.85
N ALA A 97 8.83 -0.29 -1.80
CA ALA A 97 9.30 0.80 -2.66
C ALA A 97 9.34 0.42 -4.15
N LEU A 98 9.63 -0.85 -4.47
CA LEU A 98 9.57 -1.35 -5.85
C LEU A 98 8.13 -1.42 -6.37
N ILE A 99 7.17 -1.83 -5.53
CA ILE A 99 5.75 -1.81 -5.89
C ILE A 99 5.28 -0.37 -6.15
N GLU A 100 5.59 0.57 -5.24
CA GLU A 100 5.27 1.98 -5.43
C GLU A 100 5.85 2.52 -6.75
N LYS A 101 7.10 2.20 -7.06
CA LYS A 101 7.74 2.59 -8.31
C LYS A 101 7.04 2.03 -9.54
N ALA A 102 6.59 0.78 -9.50
CA ALA A 102 5.84 0.16 -10.59
C ALA A 102 4.49 0.85 -10.79
N LEU A 103 3.78 1.16 -9.70
CA LEU A 103 2.52 1.88 -9.75
C LEU A 103 2.73 3.32 -10.25
N ALA A 104 3.78 4.01 -9.82
CA ALA A 104 4.14 5.32 -10.37
C ALA A 104 4.38 5.27 -11.88
N LYS A 105 5.07 4.23 -12.37
CA LYS A 105 5.27 4.01 -13.80
C LYS A 105 3.95 3.78 -14.55
N SER A 106 3.01 3.05 -13.96
CA SER A 106 1.71 2.75 -14.58
C SER A 106 0.84 4.00 -14.78
N VAL A 107 0.95 4.99 -13.89
CA VAL A 107 0.24 6.26 -13.97
C VAL A 107 1.07 7.39 -14.58
N GLY A 108 2.31 7.10 -14.97
CA GLY A 108 3.22 8.02 -15.65
C GLY A 108 4.38 8.53 -14.80
N ASN A 109 4.17 8.87 -13.55
CA ASN A 109 5.22 9.30 -12.61
C ASN A 109 4.73 9.24 -11.16
N PHE A 110 5.65 9.43 -10.20
CA PHE A 110 5.33 9.42 -8.77
C PHE A 110 4.35 10.51 -8.34
N TRP A 111 4.40 11.68 -8.96
CA TRP A 111 3.52 12.79 -8.61
C TRP A 111 2.05 12.48 -8.86
N HIS A 112 1.74 11.61 -9.80
CA HIS A 112 0.37 11.16 -10.06
C HIS A 112 -0.17 10.19 -9.00
N LEU A 113 0.67 9.74 -8.08
CA LEU A 113 0.25 8.97 -6.90
C LEU A 113 -0.07 9.89 -5.69
N ASP A 114 0.25 11.19 -5.79
CA ASP A 114 -0.09 12.16 -4.75
C ASP A 114 -1.60 12.32 -4.70
N THR A 115 -2.18 12.00 -3.56
CA THR A 115 -3.63 11.89 -3.34
C THR A 115 -4.32 10.77 -4.14
N GLY A 116 -5.28 10.10 -3.52
CA GLY A 116 -6.08 9.02 -4.10
C GLY A 116 -7.02 8.40 -3.07
N ILE A 117 -7.66 7.33 -3.46
CA ILE A 117 -8.55 6.56 -2.58
C ILE A 117 -7.99 5.15 -2.37
N ASN A 118 -8.20 4.60 -1.18
CA ASN A 118 -7.67 3.28 -0.79
C ASN A 118 -8.11 2.16 -1.74
N ALA A 119 -9.34 2.25 -2.21
CA ALA A 119 -9.94 1.29 -3.13
C ALA A 119 -9.21 1.21 -4.48
N ASP A 120 -8.74 2.35 -5.02
CA ASP A 120 -7.95 2.35 -6.25
C ASP A 120 -6.62 1.62 -6.05
N GLY A 121 -5.97 1.80 -4.89
CA GLY A 121 -4.75 1.08 -4.55
C GLY A 121 -4.97 -0.44 -4.54
N ILE A 122 -6.05 -0.90 -3.93
CA ILE A 122 -6.43 -2.31 -3.91
C ILE A 122 -6.71 -2.81 -5.33
N ALA A 123 -7.50 -2.06 -6.11
CA ALA A 123 -7.85 -2.43 -7.49
C ALA A 123 -6.62 -2.49 -8.41
N MET A 124 -5.63 -1.61 -8.23
CA MET A 124 -4.38 -1.64 -8.98
C MET A 124 -3.52 -2.87 -8.66
N LEU A 125 -3.66 -3.45 -7.47
CA LEU A 125 -2.89 -4.61 -7.04
C LEU A 125 -3.58 -5.93 -7.41
N ASN A 126 -4.91 -6.05 -7.30
CA ASN A 126 -5.62 -7.33 -7.51
C ASN A 126 -6.67 -7.33 -8.63
N GLY A 127 -7.03 -6.15 -9.16
CA GLY A 127 -8.07 -6.03 -10.19
C GLY A 127 -9.48 -6.39 -9.72
N GLY A 128 -9.66 -6.69 -8.45
CA GLY A 128 -10.94 -7.10 -7.88
C GLY A 128 -11.90 -5.94 -7.63
N PRO A 129 -13.19 -6.24 -7.47
CA PRO A 129 -14.16 -5.26 -7.01
C PRO A 129 -13.86 -4.84 -5.57
N TYR A 130 -14.37 -3.67 -5.18
CA TYR A 130 -14.29 -3.17 -3.83
C TYR A 130 -15.63 -2.60 -3.37
N ASP A 131 -15.82 -2.59 -2.07
CA ASP A 131 -16.91 -1.89 -1.41
C ASP A 131 -16.35 -0.75 -0.55
N GLU A 132 -17.00 0.41 -0.61
CA GLU A 132 -16.68 1.56 0.23
C GLU A 132 -17.82 1.81 1.22
N ILE A 133 -17.53 1.71 2.51
CA ILE A 133 -18.49 1.96 3.57
C ILE A 133 -18.14 3.27 4.26
N ARG A 134 -19.07 4.22 4.20
CA ARG A 134 -18.93 5.53 4.86
C ARG A 134 -19.68 5.53 6.17
N HIS A 135 -19.01 5.21 7.25
CA HIS A 135 -19.61 5.06 8.59
C HIS A 135 -20.26 6.33 9.16
N TRP A 136 -20.02 7.49 8.56
CA TRP A 136 -20.65 8.75 8.88
C TRP A 136 -21.92 9.05 8.06
N ASP A 137 -22.22 8.25 7.04
CA ASP A 137 -23.43 8.38 6.23
C ASP A 137 -24.52 7.44 6.76
N PRO A 138 -25.62 7.97 7.35
CA PRO A 138 -26.69 7.15 7.91
C PRO A 138 -27.38 6.22 6.91
N ASN A 139 -27.25 6.51 5.60
CA ASN A 139 -27.86 5.69 4.54
C ASN A 139 -26.94 4.54 4.09
N SER A 140 -25.65 4.62 4.38
CA SER A 140 -24.66 3.62 3.97
C SER A 140 -23.96 2.96 5.15
N CYS A 141 -24.24 3.40 6.39
CA CYS A 141 -23.60 2.84 7.57
C CYS A 141 -24.59 2.03 8.40
N PRO A 142 -24.34 0.74 8.62
CA PRO A 142 -24.98 0.00 9.70
C PRO A 142 -24.67 0.65 11.06
N CYS A 143 -25.43 0.31 12.09
CA CYS A 143 -25.07 0.72 13.44
C CYS A 143 -23.66 0.21 13.80
N ILE A 144 -23.04 0.77 14.84
CA ILE A 144 -21.63 0.47 15.13
C ILE A 144 -21.38 -1.01 15.40
N ASP A 145 -22.37 -1.71 15.97
CA ASP A 145 -22.28 -3.15 16.24
C ASP A 145 -22.33 -3.94 14.92
N ASP A 146 -23.24 -3.60 14.01
CA ASP A 146 -23.33 -4.22 12.68
C ASP A 146 -22.06 -3.96 11.86
N PHE A 147 -21.44 -2.79 12.04
CA PHE A 147 -20.16 -2.45 11.37
C PHE A 147 -19.01 -3.31 11.88
N TRP A 148 -18.97 -3.56 13.20
CA TRP A 148 -17.97 -4.44 13.78
C TRP A 148 -18.14 -5.89 13.31
N ASP A 149 -19.38 -6.37 13.26
CA ASP A 149 -19.69 -7.70 12.75
C ASP A 149 -19.30 -7.85 11.28
N LEU A 150 -19.54 -6.81 10.48
CA LEU A 150 -19.13 -6.78 9.07
C LEU A 150 -17.60 -6.87 8.92
N ILE A 151 -16.82 -6.11 9.70
CA ILE A 151 -15.35 -6.20 9.68
C ILE A 151 -14.91 -7.63 10.05
N ASN A 152 -15.51 -8.22 11.08
CA ASN A 152 -15.20 -9.59 11.50
C ASN A 152 -15.53 -10.63 10.41
N GLU A 153 -16.63 -10.46 9.69
CA GLU A 153 -16.97 -11.36 8.57
C GLU A 153 -15.96 -11.25 7.44
N HIS A 154 -15.56 -10.04 7.10
CA HIS A 154 -14.55 -9.82 6.06
C HIS A 154 -13.16 -10.34 6.47
N ASP A 155 -12.80 -10.24 7.74
CA ASP A 155 -11.56 -10.80 8.27
C ASP A 155 -11.53 -12.33 8.18
N LYS A 156 -12.62 -13.01 8.53
CA LYS A 156 -12.75 -14.48 8.44
C LYS A 156 -12.51 -15.02 7.03
N VAL A 157 -12.91 -14.27 6.01
CA VAL A 157 -12.70 -14.65 4.60
C VAL A 157 -11.45 -14.01 4.00
N ARG A 158 -10.62 -13.37 4.83
CA ARG A 158 -9.33 -12.78 4.46
C ARG A 158 -9.45 -11.68 3.41
N ASN A 159 -10.49 -10.87 3.47
CA ASN A 159 -10.59 -9.71 2.60
C ASN A 159 -9.52 -8.66 2.95
N ILE A 160 -9.11 -7.91 1.94
CA ILE A 160 -8.17 -6.81 2.10
C ILE A 160 -8.96 -5.62 2.62
N MET A 161 -8.55 -5.09 3.77
CA MET A 161 -9.28 -4.02 4.43
C MET A 161 -8.39 -2.83 4.74
N THR A 162 -8.88 -1.64 4.43
CA THR A 162 -8.23 -0.37 4.75
C THR A 162 -9.24 0.61 5.31
N VAL A 163 -8.79 1.57 6.07
CA VAL A 163 -9.65 2.62 6.62
C VAL A 163 -9.00 3.98 6.41
N LYS A 164 -9.82 5.01 6.18
CA LYS A 164 -9.36 6.40 6.13
C LYS A 164 -9.97 7.17 7.28
N SER A 165 -9.13 7.92 8.00
CA SER A 165 -9.59 8.79 9.07
C SER A 165 -10.29 10.03 8.52
N SER A 166 -11.31 10.49 9.26
CA SER A 166 -12.05 11.72 8.97
C SER A 166 -11.21 12.98 9.26
N PRO A 167 -11.56 14.13 8.66
CA PRO A 167 -10.94 15.41 9.00
C PRO A 167 -11.38 16.00 10.35
N GLN A 168 -11.96 15.23 11.24
CA GLN A 168 -12.40 15.69 12.56
C GLN A 168 -11.21 15.88 13.51
N ARG A 169 -11.14 17.06 14.13
CA ARG A 169 -10.11 17.41 15.10
C ARG A 169 -10.28 16.62 16.40
N GLY A 170 -9.20 16.02 16.84
CA GLY A 170 -9.09 15.38 18.15
C GLY A 170 -9.31 13.87 18.10
N GLY A 171 -8.22 13.13 18.26
CA GLY A 171 -8.21 11.66 18.28
C GLY A 171 -6.78 11.14 18.22
N ALA A 172 -6.64 9.83 18.37
CA ALA A 172 -5.34 9.15 18.29
C ALA A 172 -4.84 8.99 16.83
N PHE A 173 -5.67 9.33 15.84
CA PHE A 173 -5.35 9.15 14.42
C PHE A 173 -4.98 10.48 13.75
N ILE A 174 -4.06 10.40 12.79
CA ILE A 174 -3.75 11.53 11.90
C ILE A 174 -4.96 11.80 11.02
N GLU A 175 -5.34 13.06 10.87
CA GLU A 175 -6.49 13.48 10.04
C GLU A 175 -6.24 13.17 8.55
N ASN A 176 -7.29 12.79 7.84
CA ASN A 176 -7.23 12.48 6.39
C ASN A 176 -6.14 11.47 6.00
N HIS A 177 -5.82 10.55 6.90
CA HIS A 177 -4.78 9.57 6.69
C HIS A 177 -5.36 8.17 6.53
N SER A 178 -4.70 7.34 5.71
CA SER A 178 -5.12 5.98 5.45
C SER A 178 -4.35 4.99 6.31
N TYR A 179 -5.05 4.00 6.82
CA TYR A 179 -4.53 2.93 7.67
C TYR A 179 -4.94 1.58 7.12
N VAL A 180 -4.22 0.55 7.50
CA VAL A 180 -4.56 -0.84 7.23
C VAL A 180 -5.32 -1.45 8.42
N ILE A 181 -6.26 -2.35 8.15
CA ILE A 181 -6.86 -3.24 9.11
C ILE A 181 -6.25 -4.62 8.87
N LEU A 182 -5.48 -5.14 9.84
CA LEU A 182 -4.73 -6.38 9.74
C LEU A 182 -5.42 -7.55 10.47
N GLY A 183 -6.65 -7.40 10.85
CA GLY A 183 -7.42 -8.44 11.49
C GLY A 183 -8.15 -7.99 12.74
N THR A 184 -9.06 -8.83 13.19
CA THR A 184 -9.89 -8.63 14.39
C THR A 184 -9.56 -9.68 15.43
N LYS A 185 -9.67 -9.32 16.72
CA LYS A 185 -9.47 -10.22 17.86
C LYS A 185 -10.61 -10.13 18.84
#